data_7aee0cb0587835c7ebc5c69f6cc82af3
#
_entry.id   7aee0cb0587835c7ebc5c69f6cc82af3
#
_cell.length_a   1.000
_cell.length_b   1.000
_cell.length_c   1.000
_cell.angle_alpha   90.00
_cell.angle_beta   90.00
_cell.angle_gamma   90.00
#
_symmetry.space_group_name_H-M   'P 1'
#
loop_
_entity.id
_entity.type
_entity.pdbx_description
1 polymer ?
#
loop_
_entity_poly.entity_id
_entity_poly.type
_entity_poly.pdbx_seq_one_letter_code
_entity_poly.pdbx_strand_id
1 'polypeptide(L)'
;MTIEIERRFLLKNDDWKREASAPQVLQQGYLSVEKERTIRVRIIDDKAWLTLKGYISDVSRSEFEYEIPLAHARQMMETMCPFKMEKHRYRVE
;
A
#
# COMPACT_ATOMS: atom_id res chain seq x y z
N MET A 1 11.40 -8.87 15.91
CA MET A 1 9.98 -8.56 15.80
C MET A 1 9.75 -7.48 14.76
N THR A 2 8.70 -7.61 14.00
CA THR A 2 8.32 -6.62 12.98
C THR A 2 7.05 -5.90 13.44
N ILE A 3 7.09 -4.57 13.40
CA ILE A 3 5.94 -3.75 13.73
C ILE A 3 5.51 -3.00 12.49
N GLU A 4 4.23 -3.11 12.17
CA GLU A 4 3.62 -2.41 11.03
C GLU A 4 2.63 -1.39 11.55
N ILE A 5 2.74 -0.15 11.07
CA ILE A 5 1.89 0.94 11.51
C ILE A 5 1.25 1.60 10.30
N GLU A 6 -0.07 1.70 10.33
CA GLU A 6 -0.82 2.46 9.34
C GLU A 6 -0.87 3.91 9.74
N ARG A 7 -0.53 4.79 8.81
CA ARG A 7 -0.59 6.22 9.04
C ARG A 7 -1.88 6.82 8.52
N ARG A 8 -2.96 6.47 9.17
CA ARG A 8 -4.23 7.17 9.00
C ARG A 8 -4.36 8.29 10.03
N PHE A 9 -3.64 8.15 11.15
CA PHE A 9 -3.71 9.06 12.28
C PHE A 9 -2.30 9.45 12.70
N LEU A 10 -2.18 10.64 13.27
CA LEU A 10 -0.92 11.09 13.85
C LEU A 10 -0.60 10.27 15.10
N LEU A 11 0.58 9.67 15.12
CA LEU A 11 1.09 9.01 16.29
C LEU A 11 1.68 10.07 17.23
N LYS A 12 1.25 10.06 18.49
CA LYS A 12 1.71 11.03 19.46
C LYS A 12 3.01 10.64 20.14
N ASN A 13 3.37 9.38 20.08
CA ASN A 13 4.56 8.86 20.75
C ASN A 13 5.34 7.96 19.82
N ASP A 14 6.57 8.35 19.52
CA ASP A 14 7.46 7.65 18.61
C ASP A 14 8.70 7.08 19.32
N ASP A 15 8.70 6.98 20.64
CA ASP A 15 9.87 6.56 21.39
C ASP A 15 10.41 5.19 20.96
N TRP A 16 9.50 4.28 20.61
CA TRP A 16 9.90 2.95 20.16
C TRP A 16 10.66 2.97 18.81
N LYS A 17 10.50 4.02 18.02
CA LYS A 17 11.20 4.15 16.74
C LYS A 17 12.70 4.30 16.90
N ARG A 18 13.15 4.76 18.03
CA ARG A 18 14.58 4.94 18.31
C ARG A 18 15.33 3.61 18.40
N GLU A 19 14.62 2.54 18.73
CA GLU A 19 15.18 1.21 18.86
C GLU A 19 14.99 0.36 17.61
N ALA A 20 14.29 0.89 16.62
CA ALA A 20 13.99 0.18 15.38
C ALA A 20 14.96 0.57 14.28
N SER A 21 15.18 -0.37 13.34
CA SER A 21 15.92 -0.07 12.13
C SER A 21 15.09 0.89 11.25
N ALA A 22 15.71 1.41 10.18
CA ALA A 22 15.02 2.26 9.23
C ALA A 22 13.74 1.58 8.73
N PRO A 23 12.61 2.28 8.68
CA PRO A 23 11.35 1.67 8.30
C PRO A 23 11.29 1.35 6.82
N GLN A 24 10.62 0.26 6.50
CA GLN A 24 10.15 0.03 5.15
C GLN A 24 8.85 0.79 4.96
N VAL A 25 8.79 1.64 3.97
CA VAL A 25 7.61 2.46 3.70
C VAL A 25 6.78 1.80 2.62
N LEU A 26 5.51 1.55 2.93
CA LEU A 26 4.53 1.04 2.00
C LEU A 26 3.43 2.07 1.85
N GLN A 27 3.24 2.56 0.63
CA GLN A 27 2.12 3.42 0.29
C GLN A 27 1.19 2.64 -0.63
N GLN A 28 -0.11 2.74 -0.41
CA GLN A 28 -1.07 2.12 -1.31
C GLN A 28 -2.31 2.98 -1.45
N GLY A 29 -2.89 2.91 -2.64
CA GLY A 29 -4.12 3.62 -2.96
C GLY A 29 -5.01 2.74 -3.80
N TYR A 30 -6.31 2.95 -3.68
CA TYR A 30 -7.30 2.22 -4.44
C TYR A 30 -7.95 3.14 -5.46
N LEU A 31 -7.81 2.77 -6.75
CA LEU A 31 -8.51 3.45 -7.84
C LEU A 31 -9.96 3.00 -7.89
N SER A 32 -10.20 1.74 -7.51
CA SER A 32 -11.55 1.17 -7.44
C SER A 32 -11.61 0.20 -6.27
N VAL A 33 -12.71 0.27 -5.51
CA VAL A 33 -12.97 -0.64 -4.38
C VAL A 33 -14.25 -1.45 -4.60
N GLU A 34 -14.75 -1.50 -5.83
CA GLU A 34 -15.93 -2.27 -6.14
C GLU A 34 -15.68 -3.76 -5.97
N LYS A 35 -16.70 -4.49 -5.51
CA LYS A 35 -16.59 -5.93 -5.26
C LYS A 35 -16.15 -6.69 -6.52
N GLU A 36 -16.69 -6.30 -7.66
CA GLU A 36 -16.42 -6.95 -8.94
C GLU A 36 -15.06 -6.60 -9.51
N ARG A 37 -14.53 -5.45 -9.12
CA ARG A 37 -13.27 -4.93 -9.66
C ARG A 37 -12.57 -4.08 -8.63
N THR A 38 -11.47 -4.58 -8.13
CA THR A 38 -10.61 -3.81 -7.24
C THR A 38 -9.31 -3.49 -7.94
N ILE A 39 -8.94 -2.23 -7.95
CA ILE A 39 -7.70 -1.76 -8.57
C ILE A 39 -6.89 -1.02 -7.52
N ARG A 40 -5.68 -1.51 -7.26
CA ARG A 40 -4.80 -0.98 -6.23
C ARG A 40 -3.44 -0.63 -6.81
N VAL A 41 -2.92 0.54 -6.43
CA VAL A 41 -1.53 0.92 -6.65
C VAL A 41 -0.77 0.78 -5.35
N ARG A 42 0.40 0.20 -5.41
CA ARG A 42 1.24 -0.01 -4.23
C ARG A 42 2.66 0.45 -4.54
N ILE A 43 3.24 1.22 -3.62
CA ILE A 43 4.63 1.64 -3.69
C ILE A 43 5.35 1.10 -2.47
N ILE A 44 6.42 0.35 -2.70
CA ILE A 44 7.28 -0.15 -1.64
C ILE A 44 8.69 0.30 -1.98
N ASP A 45 9.25 1.16 -1.11
CA ASP A 45 10.55 1.78 -1.32
C ASP A 45 10.59 2.54 -2.66
N ASP A 46 11.33 2.05 -3.65
CA ASP A 46 11.48 2.70 -4.95
C ASP A 46 10.78 1.96 -6.08
N LYS A 47 9.96 0.98 -5.75
CA LYS A 47 9.24 0.17 -6.73
C LYS A 47 7.74 0.29 -6.55
N ALA A 48 7.03 0.10 -7.65
CA ALA A 48 5.58 0.23 -7.65
C ALA A 48 4.92 -0.86 -8.46
N TRP A 49 3.69 -1.22 -8.06
CA TRP A 49 2.90 -2.25 -8.70
C TRP A 49 1.46 -1.81 -8.84
N LEU A 50 0.85 -2.27 -9.92
CA LEU A 50 -0.59 -2.13 -10.14
C LEU A 50 -1.22 -3.51 -10.03
N THR A 51 -2.20 -3.65 -9.15
CA THR A 51 -2.89 -4.91 -8.93
C THR A 51 -4.35 -4.76 -9.31
N LEU A 52 -4.82 -5.66 -10.18
CA LEU A 52 -6.22 -5.71 -10.59
C LEU A 52 -6.81 -7.03 -10.09
N LYS A 53 -7.92 -6.93 -9.37
CA LYS A 53 -8.64 -8.10 -8.85
C LYS A 53 -10.06 -8.09 -9.37
N GLY A 54 -10.46 -9.21 -9.97
CA GLY A 54 -11.81 -9.39 -10.48
C GLY A 54 -12.54 -10.49 -9.74
N TYR A 55 -13.84 -10.28 -9.50
CA TYR A 55 -14.69 -11.29 -8.91
C TYR A 55 -15.19 -12.23 -10.01
N ILE A 56 -14.99 -13.53 -9.82
CA ILE A 56 -15.51 -14.56 -10.73
C ILE A 56 -16.63 -15.31 -10.02
N SER A 57 -16.39 -15.77 -8.80
CA SER A 57 -17.36 -16.49 -7.98
C SER A 57 -16.95 -16.37 -6.52
N ASP A 58 -17.74 -16.92 -5.60
CA ASP A 58 -17.44 -16.87 -4.18
C ASP A 58 -16.14 -17.58 -3.81
N VAL A 59 -15.67 -18.48 -4.67
CA VAL A 59 -14.46 -19.26 -4.41
C VAL A 59 -13.34 -18.98 -5.41
N SER A 60 -13.56 -18.12 -6.39
CA SER A 60 -12.60 -17.86 -7.44
C SER A 60 -12.52 -16.39 -7.78
N ARG A 61 -11.30 -15.89 -7.91
CA ARG A 61 -11.02 -14.51 -8.29
C ARG A 61 -9.86 -14.46 -9.26
N SER A 62 -9.93 -13.55 -10.22
CA SER A 62 -8.79 -13.26 -11.08
C SER A 62 -7.93 -12.20 -10.41
N GLU A 63 -6.62 -12.32 -10.56
CA GLU A 63 -5.69 -11.34 -10.04
C GLU A 63 -4.55 -11.15 -11.03
N PHE A 64 -4.27 -9.90 -11.35
CA PHE A 64 -3.17 -9.51 -12.23
C PHE A 64 -2.34 -8.46 -11.53
N GLU A 65 -1.04 -8.62 -11.53
CA GLU A 65 -0.14 -7.68 -10.90
C GLU A 65 0.99 -7.34 -11.86
N TYR A 66 1.23 -6.05 -12.05
CA TYR A 66 2.26 -5.55 -12.95
C TYR A 66 3.12 -4.53 -12.23
N GLU A 67 4.44 -4.64 -12.40
CA GLU A 67 5.32 -3.58 -11.95
C GLU A 67 5.14 -2.39 -12.89
N ILE A 68 5.03 -1.19 -12.32
CA ILE A 68 4.83 0.03 -13.09
C ILE A 68 5.90 1.06 -12.68
N PRO A 69 6.17 2.06 -13.54
CA PRO A 69 7.09 3.13 -13.18
C PRO A 69 6.62 3.86 -11.93
N LEU A 70 7.56 4.17 -11.04
CA LEU A 70 7.28 4.87 -9.79
C LEU A 70 6.56 6.20 -10.02
N ALA A 71 6.98 6.94 -11.06
CA ALA A 71 6.36 8.21 -11.40
C ALA A 71 4.89 8.06 -11.75
N HIS A 72 4.54 6.98 -12.45
CA HIS A 72 3.14 6.69 -12.80
C HIS A 72 2.32 6.37 -11.55
N ALA A 73 2.89 5.56 -10.65
CA ALA A 73 2.21 5.21 -9.41
C ALA A 73 1.93 6.44 -8.54
N ARG A 74 2.89 7.33 -8.43
CA ARG A 74 2.70 8.57 -7.67
C ARG A 74 1.62 9.45 -8.26
N GLN A 75 1.58 9.57 -9.58
CA GLN A 75 0.56 10.34 -10.27
C GLN A 75 -0.83 9.72 -10.07
N MET A 76 -0.93 8.40 -10.16
CA MET A 76 -2.19 7.69 -9.90
C MET A 76 -2.68 7.94 -8.48
N MET A 77 -1.77 7.91 -7.51
CA MET A 77 -2.15 8.16 -6.11
C MET A 77 -2.66 9.58 -5.90
N GLU A 78 -2.04 10.56 -6.56
CA GLU A 78 -2.46 11.96 -6.41
C GLU A 78 -3.81 12.24 -7.09
N THR A 79 -4.04 11.64 -8.26
CA THR A 79 -5.14 12.07 -9.13
C THR A 79 -6.31 11.08 -9.18
N MET A 80 -6.10 9.81 -8.88
CA MET A 80 -7.06 8.75 -9.13
C MET A 80 -7.41 7.89 -7.94
N CYS A 81 -6.78 8.10 -6.78
CA CYS A 81 -7.01 7.26 -5.61
C CYS A 81 -7.79 8.03 -4.54
N PRO A 82 -9.11 7.81 -4.44
CA PRO A 82 -9.88 8.44 -3.36
C PRO A 82 -9.51 7.89 -1.98
N PHE A 83 -9.01 6.66 -1.92
CA PHE A 83 -8.60 6.03 -0.67
C PHE A 83 -7.11 5.73 -0.72
N LYS A 84 -6.37 6.31 0.21
CA LYS A 84 -4.92 6.13 0.33
C LYS A 84 -4.56 5.76 1.74
N MET A 85 -3.51 4.95 1.89
CA MET A 85 -2.94 4.68 3.20
C MET A 85 -1.43 4.53 3.08
N GLU A 86 -0.74 4.82 4.16
CA GLU A 86 0.70 4.63 4.25
C GLU A 86 0.98 3.75 5.46
N LYS A 87 1.79 2.73 5.25
CA LYS A 87 2.22 1.82 6.31
C LYS A 87 3.72 1.91 6.45
N HIS A 88 4.17 1.94 7.69
CA HIS A 88 5.58 1.91 8.01
C HIS A 88 5.87 0.60 8.73
N ARG A 89 6.75 -0.20 8.16
CA ARG A 89 7.14 -1.46 8.75
C ARG A 89 8.51 -1.30 9.40
N TYR A 90 8.56 -1.50 10.70
CA TYR A 90 9.78 -1.38 11.48
C TYR A 90 10.22 -2.75 11.96
N ARG A 91 11.53 -3.00 11.89
CA ARG A 91 12.09 -4.22 12.43
C ARG A 91 12.69 -3.89 13.79
N VAL A 92 12.14 -4.49 14.85
CA VAL A 92 12.57 -4.30 16.22
C VAL A 92 13.25 -5.57 16.69
N GLU A 93 14.49 -5.45 17.19
CA GLU A 93 15.24 -6.57 17.70
C GLU A 93 15.18 -6.66 19.21
#